data_8d875b6530732c8bea54faab711e35e7
#
_entry.id   8d875b6530732c8bea54faab711e35e7
#
_cell.length_a   1.000
_cell.length_b   1.000
_cell.length_c   1.000
_cell.angle_alpha   90.00
_cell.angle_beta   90.00
_cell.angle_gamma   90.00
#
_symmetry.space_group_name_H-M   'P 1'
#
loop_
_entity.id
_entity.type
_entity.pdbx_description
1 polymer ?
#
loop_
_entity_poly.entity_id
_entity_poly.type
_entity_poly.pdbx_seq_one_letter_code
_entity_poly.pdbx_strand_id
1 'polypeptide(L)'
;MGTGAFPDGIAFDEYGNLWGTMVYSDKIWVIDPDGDYKILYDGGDPAKVKALDDAFYESRVTNEILFATGQGIAPWIASVCFGGPERDTVYVGSLRATNIPSFKVPVKGLPMVHWYDQY
;
A
#
# COMPACT_ATOMS: atom_id res chain seq x y z
N MET A 1 13.84 2.76 -0.16
CA MET A 1 12.57 2.94 -0.85
C MET A 1 12.55 4.10 -1.86
N GLY A 2 13.37 5.13 -1.67
CA GLY A 2 13.56 6.19 -2.68
C GLY A 2 12.49 7.28 -2.68
N THR A 3 12.43 8.04 -3.78
CA THR A 3 11.52 9.16 -3.97
C THR A 3 10.05 8.73 -3.84
N GLY A 4 9.26 9.50 -3.10
CA GLY A 4 7.84 9.22 -2.90
C GLY A 4 7.54 8.08 -1.94
N ALA A 5 8.50 7.72 -1.08
CA ALA A 5 8.32 6.69 -0.07
C ALA A 5 7.52 7.23 1.12
N PHE A 6 6.20 7.11 1.03
CA PHE A 6 5.26 7.45 2.11
C PHE A 6 4.55 6.18 2.59
N PRO A 7 5.25 5.27 3.32
CA PRO A 7 4.66 4.01 3.77
C PRO A 7 3.53 4.25 4.77
N ASP A 8 2.48 3.42 4.67
CA ASP A 8 1.30 3.52 5.52
C ASP A 8 0.88 2.13 6.04
N GLY A 9 -0.11 1.47 5.43
CA GLY A 9 -0.60 0.17 5.90
C GLY A 9 0.30 -1.00 5.54
N ILE A 10 0.33 -2.02 6.41
CA ILE A 10 1.11 -3.24 6.22
C ILE A 10 0.32 -4.50 6.56
N ALA A 11 0.71 -5.62 5.97
CA ALA A 11 0.20 -6.96 6.28
C ALA A 11 1.26 -8.02 5.98
N PHE A 12 1.22 -9.15 6.68
CA PHE A 12 2.10 -10.28 6.39
C PHE A 12 1.36 -11.37 5.63
N ASP A 13 2.07 -12.07 4.74
CA ASP A 13 1.62 -13.35 4.20
C ASP A 13 2.20 -14.54 4.99
N GLU A 14 1.76 -15.75 4.66
CA GLU A 14 2.18 -16.97 5.37
C GLU A 14 3.65 -17.37 5.14
N TYR A 15 4.31 -16.79 4.14
CA TYR A 15 5.74 -16.99 3.86
C TYR A 15 6.63 -15.97 4.56
N GLY A 16 6.04 -15.05 5.33
CA GLY A 16 6.76 -14.01 6.05
C GLY A 16 7.10 -12.79 5.20
N ASN A 17 6.54 -12.67 4.00
CA ASN A 17 6.69 -11.45 3.23
C ASN A 17 5.86 -10.33 3.86
N LEU A 18 6.44 -9.16 3.95
CA LEU A 18 5.77 -7.94 4.40
C LEU A 18 5.22 -7.17 3.20
N TRP A 19 3.90 -7.12 3.11
CA TRP A 19 3.19 -6.32 2.13
C TRP A 19 2.89 -4.93 2.69
N GLY A 20 2.97 -3.90 1.87
CA GLY A 20 2.64 -2.57 2.34
C GLY A 20 2.24 -1.63 1.22
N THR A 21 1.81 -0.45 1.65
CA THR A 21 1.34 0.62 0.77
C THR A 21 2.20 1.86 0.87
N MET A 22 2.18 2.68 -0.18
CA MET A 22 2.68 4.05 -0.17
C MET A 22 1.52 4.97 -0.54
N VAL A 23 1.04 5.75 0.42
CA VAL A 23 -0.23 6.44 0.32
C VAL A 23 -0.29 7.46 -0.82
N TYR A 24 0.67 8.35 -0.94
CA TYR A 24 0.62 9.42 -1.95
C TYR A 24 1.20 9.04 -3.30
N SER A 25 1.97 7.98 -3.36
CA SER A 25 2.52 7.45 -4.60
C SER A 25 1.74 6.28 -5.19
N ASP A 26 0.62 5.92 -4.56
CA ASP A 26 -0.30 4.87 -5.00
C ASP A 26 0.41 3.56 -5.35
N LYS A 27 1.27 3.09 -4.44
CA LYS A 27 2.03 1.86 -4.64
C LYS A 27 1.65 0.78 -3.65
N ILE A 28 1.72 -0.46 -4.13
CA ILE A 28 1.76 -1.66 -3.28
C ILE A 28 3.13 -2.29 -3.45
N TRP A 29 3.78 -2.57 -2.35
CA TRP A 29 5.12 -3.14 -2.32
C TRP A 29 5.17 -4.38 -1.43
N VAL A 30 6.21 -5.20 -1.64
CA VAL A 30 6.52 -6.38 -0.82
C VAL A 30 7.99 -6.39 -0.48
N ILE A 31 8.30 -6.76 0.76
CA ILE A 31 9.65 -7.08 1.21
C ILE A 31 9.64 -8.53 1.65
N ASP A 32 10.52 -9.36 1.11
CA ASP A 32 10.66 -10.74 1.50
C ASP A 32 11.49 -10.90 2.81
N PRO A 33 11.56 -12.12 3.40
CA PRO A 33 12.34 -12.35 4.62
C PRO A 33 13.84 -12.05 4.48
N ASP A 34 14.39 -12.06 3.27
CA ASP A 34 15.79 -11.72 2.99
C ASP A 34 16.01 -10.21 2.87
N GLY A 35 14.93 -9.43 2.83
CA GLY A 35 14.95 -7.98 2.73
C GLY A 35 14.87 -7.45 1.30
N ASP A 36 14.64 -8.31 0.33
CA ASP A 36 14.46 -7.90 -1.06
C ASP A 36 13.13 -7.19 -1.28
N TYR A 37 13.21 -6.01 -1.87
CA TYR A 37 12.08 -5.10 -2.07
C TYR A 37 11.57 -5.13 -3.51
N LYS A 38 10.25 -5.23 -3.67
CA LYS A 38 9.58 -5.20 -4.99
C LYS A 38 8.35 -4.32 -4.94
N ILE A 39 8.11 -3.57 -6.02
CA ILE A 39 6.85 -2.89 -6.29
C ILE A 39 5.95 -3.86 -7.06
N LEU A 40 4.77 -4.14 -6.53
CA LEU A 40 3.76 -4.98 -7.19
C LEU A 40 2.77 -4.17 -8.01
N TYR A 41 2.46 -2.96 -7.56
CA TYR A 41 1.56 -2.03 -8.24
C TYR A 41 2.11 -0.61 -8.09
N ASP A 42 2.08 0.14 -9.17
CA ASP A 42 2.46 1.55 -9.21
C ASP A 42 1.42 2.31 -10.02
N GLY A 43 0.51 3.00 -9.34
CA GLY A 43 -0.55 3.79 -9.94
C GLY A 43 -0.29 5.30 -9.91
N GLY A 44 0.84 5.73 -9.38
CA GLY A 44 1.16 7.14 -9.20
C GLY A 44 1.64 7.84 -10.49
N ASP A 45 1.47 9.14 -10.52
CA ASP A 45 2.10 10.00 -11.53
C ASP A 45 3.50 10.41 -11.03
N PRO A 46 4.59 9.98 -11.68
CA PRO A 46 5.95 10.23 -11.18
C PRO A 46 6.28 11.72 -10.97
N ALA A 47 5.78 12.60 -11.84
CA ALA A 47 6.05 14.02 -11.75
C ALA A 47 5.34 14.65 -10.53
N LYS A 48 4.10 14.27 -10.28
CA LYS A 48 3.31 14.76 -9.13
C LYS A 48 3.83 14.21 -7.82
N VAL A 49 4.20 12.93 -7.79
CA VAL A 49 4.83 12.28 -6.64
C VAL A 49 6.15 12.96 -6.31
N LYS A 50 6.99 13.24 -7.32
CA LYS A 50 8.25 13.94 -7.11
C LYS A 50 8.03 15.36 -6.58
N ALA A 51 7.06 16.08 -7.12
CA ALA A 51 6.75 17.44 -6.65
C ALA A 51 6.32 17.44 -5.17
N LEU A 52 5.55 16.45 -4.73
CA LEU A 52 5.18 16.28 -3.33
C LEU A 52 6.39 15.93 -2.47
N ASP A 53 7.22 15.00 -2.92
CA ASP A 53 8.43 14.56 -2.21
C ASP A 53 9.39 15.74 -1.98
N ASP A 54 9.69 16.52 -3.03
CA ASP A 54 10.51 17.73 -2.93
C ASP A 54 9.90 18.75 -1.96
N ALA A 55 8.59 19.02 -2.08
CA ALA A 55 7.89 19.93 -1.19
C ALA A 55 7.89 19.47 0.27
N PHE A 56 7.81 18.17 0.51
CA PHE A 56 7.86 17.58 1.85
C PHE A 56 9.22 17.84 2.51
N TYR A 57 10.31 17.55 1.80
CA TYR A 57 11.67 17.80 2.34
C TYR A 57 11.98 19.27 2.51
N GLU A 58 11.37 20.15 1.70
CA GLU A 58 11.55 21.61 1.81
C GLU A 58 10.53 22.28 2.75
N SER A 59 9.69 21.51 3.44
CA SER A 59 8.65 21.99 4.35
C SER A 59 7.68 23.01 3.71
N ARG A 60 7.35 22.81 2.44
CA ARG A 60 6.47 23.69 1.65
C ARG A 60 5.28 22.97 1.02
N VAL A 61 4.83 21.85 1.62
CA VAL A 61 3.64 21.14 1.13
C VAL A 61 2.42 22.05 1.21
N THR A 62 1.69 22.12 0.09
CA THR A 62 0.39 22.78 0.00
C THR A 62 -0.70 21.77 -0.31
N ASN A 63 -1.96 22.13 -0.06
CA ASN A 63 -3.09 21.29 -0.44
C ASN A 63 -3.11 21.00 -1.96
N GLU A 64 -2.74 21.98 -2.79
CA GLU A 64 -2.67 21.80 -4.24
C GLU A 64 -1.67 20.72 -4.63
N ILE A 65 -0.45 20.74 -4.07
CA ILE A 65 0.59 19.74 -4.34
C ILE A 65 0.15 18.37 -3.83
N LEU A 66 -0.41 18.30 -2.63
CA LEU A 66 -0.88 17.07 -2.01
C LEU A 66 -2.02 16.44 -2.81
N PHE A 67 -3.07 17.20 -3.10
CA PHE A 67 -4.25 16.71 -3.82
C PHE A 67 -4.02 16.48 -5.32
N ALA A 68 -2.90 16.90 -5.87
CA ALA A 68 -2.48 16.54 -7.23
C ALA A 68 -2.07 15.07 -7.34
N THR A 69 -1.68 14.42 -6.25
CA THR A 69 -1.38 12.99 -6.20
C THR A 69 -2.66 12.14 -6.12
N GLY A 70 -2.56 10.82 -6.22
CA GLY A 70 -3.71 9.93 -6.16
C GLY A 70 -4.34 9.71 -7.54
N GLN A 71 -3.57 9.11 -8.46
CA GLN A 71 -3.97 8.89 -9.86
C GLN A 71 -4.36 7.44 -10.15
N GLY A 72 -4.13 6.52 -9.22
CA GLY A 72 -4.35 5.09 -9.41
C GLY A 72 -5.82 4.66 -9.28
N ILE A 73 -6.05 3.36 -9.40
CA ILE A 73 -7.37 2.73 -9.21
C ILE A 73 -7.88 2.83 -7.78
N ALA A 74 -6.98 3.01 -6.83
CA ALA A 74 -7.26 3.26 -5.43
C ALA A 74 -6.47 4.50 -4.97
N PRO A 75 -6.94 5.72 -5.30
CA PRO A 75 -6.20 6.94 -5.01
C PRO A 75 -5.89 7.09 -3.51
N TRP A 76 -4.63 7.33 -3.18
CA TRP A 76 -4.11 7.35 -1.81
C TRP A 76 -4.30 5.99 -1.12
N ILE A 77 -3.61 4.97 -1.64
CA ILE A 77 -3.61 3.63 -1.05
C ILE A 77 -3.05 3.68 0.36
N ALA A 78 -3.90 3.42 1.35
CA ALA A 78 -3.55 3.54 2.77
C ALA A 78 -3.38 2.19 3.47
N SER A 79 -3.99 1.13 2.94
CA SER A 79 -3.94 -0.18 3.59
C SER A 79 -4.09 -1.33 2.60
N VAL A 80 -3.56 -2.48 3.00
CA VAL A 80 -3.80 -3.78 2.38
C VAL A 80 -4.16 -4.77 3.46
N CYS A 81 -5.05 -5.69 3.14
CA CYS A 81 -5.31 -6.85 3.98
C CYS A 81 -5.62 -8.07 3.14
N PHE A 82 -5.34 -9.24 3.69
CA PHE A 82 -5.70 -10.52 3.10
C PHE A 82 -7.05 -10.98 3.63
N GLY A 83 -7.86 -11.56 2.78
CA GLY A 83 -9.17 -12.08 3.15
C GLY A 83 -9.68 -13.12 2.16
N GLY A 84 -10.97 -13.41 2.26
CA GLY A 84 -11.60 -14.49 1.54
C GLY A 84 -11.43 -15.85 2.23
N PRO A 85 -12.15 -16.91 1.79
CA PRO A 85 -12.11 -18.23 2.41
C PRO A 85 -10.72 -18.84 2.51
N GLU A 86 -9.89 -18.60 1.50
CA GLU A 86 -8.52 -19.11 1.40
C GLU A 86 -7.45 -18.10 1.84
N ARG A 87 -7.84 -16.89 2.24
CA ARG A 87 -6.96 -15.78 2.59
C ARG A 87 -6.01 -15.36 1.46
N ASP A 88 -6.40 -15.58 0.22
CA ASP A 88 -5.63 -15.31 -1.00
C ASP A 88 -6.19 -14.12 -1.80
N THR A 89 -7.11 -13.38 -1.23
CA THR A 89 -7.65 -12.16 -1.80
C THR A 89 -7.09 -10.96 -1.04
N VAL A 90 -6.43 -10.05 -1.75
CA VAL A 90 -5.95 -8.78 -1.19
C VAL A 90 -7.02 -7.72 -1.41
N TYR A 91 -7.42 -7.07 -0.32
CA TYR A 91 -8.30 -5.92 -0.34
C TYR A 91 -7.48 -4.66 -0.12
N VAL A 92 -7.77 -3.62 -0.90
CA VAL A 92 -7.00 -2.37 -0.90
C VAL A 92 -7.86 -1.25 -0.34
N GLY A 93 -7.42 -0.67 0.77
CA GLY A 93 -8.04 0.51 1.35
C GLY A 93 -7.45 1.78 0.75
N SER A 94 -8.31 2.75 0.44
CA SER A 94 -7.95 4.03 -0.15
C SER A 94 -8.62 5.17 0.61
N LEU A 95 -7.92 6.29 0.75
CA LEU A 95 -8.49 7.48 1.41
C LEU A 95 -9.40 8.29 0.50
N ARG A 96 -9.34 8.09 -0.81
CA ARG A 96 -10.10 8.87 -1.79
C ARG A 96 -11.02 8.05 -2.71
N ALA A 97 -10.93 6.72 -2.69
CA ALA A 97 -11.81 5.87 -3.47
C ALA A 97 -13.18 5.72 -2.80
N THR A 98 -14.19 5.45 -3.62
CA THR A 98 -15.56 5.14 -3.17
C THR A 98 -15.85 3.65 -3.17
N ASN A 99 -14.86 2.83 -3.52
CA ASN A 99 -14.92 1.37 -3.57
C ASN A 99 -13.65 0.77 -2.96
N ILE A 100 -13.69 -0.51 -2.67
CA ILE A 100 -12.55 -1.29 -2.17
C ILE A 100 -12.12 -2.26 -3.27
N PRO A 101 -11.08 -1.94 -4.04
CA PRO A 101 -10.53 -2.88 -5.01
C PRO A 101 -10.00 -4.13 -4.33
N SER A 102 -10.11 -5.25 -5.01
CA SER A 102 -9.56 -6.52 -4.55
C SER A 102 -9.00 -7.33 -5.71
N PHE A 103 -8.04 -8.18 -5.41
CA PHE A 103 -7.43 -9.07 -6.40
C PHE A 103 -6.90 -10.35 -5.73
N LYS A 104 -6.84 -11.41 -6.52
CA LYS A 104 -6.27 -12.68 -6.09
C LYS A 104 -4.75 -12.68 -6.20
N VAL A 105 -4.11 -13.34 -5.23
CA VAL A 105 -2.65 -13.53 -5.20
C VAL A 105 -2.32 -15.00 -4.98
N PRO A 106 -1.12 -15.47 -5.40
CA PRO A 106 -0.73 -16.87 -5.26
C PRO A 106 -0.28 -17.25 -3.85
N VAL A 107 -0.39 -16.35 -2.88
CA VAL A 107 0.01 -16.57 -1.49
C VAL A 107 -1.16 -16.31 -0.57
N LYS A 108 -1.13 -16.90 0.62
CA LYS A 108 -2.17 -16.68 1.64
C LYS A 108 -1.67 -15.68 2.66
N GLY A 109 -2.56 -14.81 3.12
CA GLY A 109 -2.28 -13.94 4.23
C GLY A 109 -2.05 -14.71 5.53
N LEU A 110 -1.18 -14.18 6.39
CA LEU A 110 -0.97 -14.73 7.71
C LEU A 110 -2.27 -14.61 8.54
N PRO A 111 -2.76 -15.69 9.17
CA PRO A 111 -3.92 -15.62 10.04
C PRO A 111 -3.65 -14.67 11.22
N MET A 112 -4.65 -13.90 11.60
CA MET A 112 -4.55 -13.06 12.80
C MET A 112 -4.47 -13.95 14.05
N VAL A 113 -3.56 -13.64 14.96
CA VAL A 113 -3.31 -14.43 16.16
C VAL A 113 -4.59 -14.66 16.99
N HIS A 114 -5.46 -13.66 17.08
CA HIS A 114 -6.72 -13.74 17.82
C HIS A 114 -7.80 -14.63 17.17
N TRP A 115 -7.64 -15.06 15.91
CA TRP A 115 -8.62 -15.95 15.27
C TRP A 115 -8.63 -17.36 15.88
N TYR A 116 -7.57 -17.74 16.56
CA TYR A 116 -7.44 -19.04 17.21
C TYR A 116 -7.68 -18.97 18.71
N ASP A 117 -7.84 -17.78 19.27
CA ASP A 117 -8.17 -17.61 20.69
C ASP A 117 -9.65 -17.91 20.89
N GLN A 118 -9.93 -18.98 21.60
CA GLN A 118 -11.29 -19.29 22.07
C GLN A 118 -11.49 -18.55 23.38
N TYR A 119 -12.32 -17.55 23.33
CA TYR A 119 -12.77 -16.84 24.52
C TYR A 119 -13.85 -17.62 25.26
#